data_ba48a92c2cce4b31844843a1c2b7fd0f
#
_entry.id   ba48a92c2cce4b31844843a1c2b7fd0f
#
_cell.length_a   1.000
_cell.length_b   1.000
_cell.length_c   1.000
_cell.angle_alpha   90.00
_cell.angle_beta   90.00
_cell.angle_gamma   90.00
#
_symmetry.space_group_name_H-M   'P 1'
#
loop_
_entity.id
_entity.type
_entity.pdbx_description
1 polymer ?
#
loop_
_entity_poly.entity_id
_entity_poly.type
_entity_poly.pdbx_seq_one_letter_code
_entity_poly.pdbx_strand_id
1 'polypeptide(L)'
;MIIDMDTHILPLDVYDHVEGPTADLRPVFEFDSAGVMTGWRFPGDHVVHGTTPLPPPGSGAKHRGISDIEFRLDEFARLGIERQLLLPQYSAILFHYALEPALAAQMAHSHNISVLRLLQRYPRALIGAALVALQDVPAAIAEIEWAHAQGFRTIALDKVFPVRGHPYSESLGSHRELWPFFKRADELAMPIVLHNIQHGHRVSNLALFQHDGLDILAPAEGHLSLISLCTSGLFDDFPGLRMVFTESGSAFIRPLVERIDAALVKAPVNYEDEDAQARFHRRVVPGDERLSAGKRRTSIEDYEPRNRRPVVDYFRENLFFTIETEEPELPEAIAWLGASRFLFATDYPHDDPGGRMKYRDVELLAANPRIGDADKALLRSGNALALLGG
;
A
#
# COMPACT_ATOMS: atom_id res chain seq x y z
N MET A 1 4.10 -15.15 20.27
CA MET A 1 4.30 -14.94 18.81
C MET A 1 3.95 -13.51 18.47
N ILE A 2 4.80 -12.86 17.68
CA ILE A 2 4.54 -11.55 17.09
C ILE A 2 4.72 -11.70 15.58
N ILE A 3 3.77 -11.15 14.82
CA ILE A 3 3.79 -11.09 13.35
C ILE A 3 3.78 -9.62 12.96
N ASP A 4 4.83 -9.18 12.30
CA ASP A 4 4.97 -7.82 11.79
C ASP A 4 4.36 -7.74 10.39
N MET A 5 3.39 -6.87 10.21
CA MET A 5 2.59 -6.77 8.99
C MET A 5 2.97 -5.59 8.09
N ASP A 6 4.07 -4.90 8.44
CA ASP A 6 4.63 -3.83 7.63
C ASP A 6 6.14 -3.78 7.76
N THR A 7 6.82 -4.37 6.78
CA THR A 7 8.28 -4.37 6.70
C THR A 7 8.74 -4.37 5.26
N HIS A 8 9.81 -3.63 4.95
CA HIS A 8 10.28 -3.43 3.59
C HIS A 8 11.49 -4.28 3.23
N ILE A 9 11.54 -4.76 1.98
CA ILE A 9 12.63 -5.54 1.42
C ILE A 9 13.02 -5.04 0.04
N LEU A 10 14.31 -4.99 -0.25
CA LEU A 10 14.87 -4.75 -1.57
C LEU A 10 15.87 -5.87 -1.91
N PRO A 11 15.44 -6.96 -2.53
CA PRO A 11 16.37 -7.94 -3.07
C PRO A 11 17.23 -7.29 -4.15
N LEU A 12 18.54 -7.48 -4.10
CA LEU A 12 19.45 -6.84 -5.08
C LEU A 12 19.39 -7.48 -6.48
N ASP A 13 18.71 -8.61 -6.61
CA ASP A 13 18.43 -9.29 -7.88
C ASP A 13 17.03 -8.96 -8.46
N VAL A 14 16.37 -7.95 -7.90
CA VAL A 14 14.97 -7.60 -8.22
C VAL A 14 14.71 -7.28 -9.70
N TYR A 15 15.74 -6.91 -10.45
CA TYR A 15 15.65 -6.64 -11.89
C TYR A 15 16.15 -7.76 -12.78
N ASP A 16 16.78 -8.80 -12.20
CA ASP A 16 17.50 -9.84 -12.98
C ASP A 16 16.57 -10.82 -13.68
N HIS A 17 15.29 -10.85 -13.29
CA HIS A 17 14.29 -11.77 -13.85
C HIS A 17 13.34 -11.10 -14.84
N VAL A 18 13.64 -9.88 -15.29
CA VAL A 18 12.91 -9.22 -16.38
C VAL A 18 13.30 -9.89 -17.69
N GLU A 19 12.34 -10.51 -18.35
CA GLU A 19 12.55 -11.34 -19.53
C GLU A 19 11.75 -10.84 -20.76
N GLY A 20 11.95 -11.52 -21.89
CA GLY A 20 11.21 -11.26 -23.12
C GLY A 20 11.56 -9.94 -23.80
N PRO A 21 10.61 -9.32 -24.53
CA PRO A 21 10.87 -8.12 -25.33
C PRO A 21 11.28 -6.89 -24.51
N THR A 22 11.03 -6.91 -23.21
CA THR A 22 11.33 -5.78 -22.31
C THR A 22 12.65 -5.95 -21.55
N ALA A 23 13.37 -7.04 -21.73
CA ALA A 23 14.61 -7.34 -21.00
C ALA A 23 15.67 -6.23 -21.11
N ASP A 24 15.80 -5.65 -22.31
CA ASP A 24 16.76 -4.57 -22.57
C ASP A 24 16.35 -3.22 -21.96
N LEU A 25 15.12 -3.12 -21.47
CA LEU A 25 14.58 -1.92 -20.82
C LEU A 25 14.67 -1.97 -19.29
N ARG A 26 15.13 -3.08 -18.72
CA ARG A 26 15.25 -3.26 -17.28
C ARG A 26 16.22 -2.24 -16.68
N PRO A 27 15.92 -1.66 -15.50
CA PRO A 27 16.87 -0.82 -14.81
C PRO A 27 18.05 -1.63 -14.26
N VAL A 28 19.10 -0.92 -13.90
CA VAL A 28 20.28 -1.49 -13.24
C VAL A 28 20.57 -0.70 -11.97
N PHE A 29 21.05 -1.38 -10.93
CA PHE A 29 21.57 -0.71 -9.75
C PHE A 29 22.94 -0.09 -10.03
N GLU A 30 23.15 1.08 -9.46
CA GLU A 30 24.44 1.78 -9.48
C GLU A 30 25.12 1.62 -8.12
N PHE A 31 26.39 1.28 -8.16
CA PHE A 31 27.21 1.10 -6.96
C PHE A 31 28.42 2.03 -7.00
N ASP A 32 28.80 2.55 -5.84
CA ASP A 32 30.05 3.32 -5.71
C ASP A 32 31.27 2.37 -5.62
N SER A 33 32.47 2.97 -5.51
CA SER A 33 33.72 2.22 -5.40
C SER A 33 33.87 1.40 -4.11
N ALA A 34 33.03 1.68 -3.11
CA ALA A 34 32.96 0.93 -1.85
C ALA A 34 31.91 -0.18 -1.89
N GLY A 35 31.19 -0.34 -3.03
CA GLY A 35 30.13 -1.30 -3.19
C GLY A 35 28.81 -0.89 -2.53
N VAL A 36 28.66 0.40 -2.19
CA VAL A 36 27.39 0.94 -1.69
C VAL A 36 26.47 1.16 -2.88
N MET A 37 25.26 0.60 -2.84
CA MET A 37 24.22 0.89 -3.83
C MET A 37 23.76 2.35 -3.64
N THR A 38 23.95 3.15 -4.66
CA THR A 38 23.68 4.60 -4.62
C THR A 38 22.41 5.00 -5.33
N GLY A 39 21.84 4.08 -6.11
CA GLY A 39 20.62 4.31 -6.86
C GLY A 39 20.41 3.28 -7.95
N TRP A 40 19.57 3.61 -8.89
CA TRP A 40 19.26 2.79 -10.05
C TRP A 40 19.04 3.67 -11.29
N ARG A 41 19.18 3.09 -12.47
CA ARG A 41 19.11 3.80 -13.74
C ARG A 41 18.52 2.94 -14.84
N PHE A 42 17.64 3.53 -15.66
CA PHE A 42 17.19 2.90 -16.89
C PHE A 42 18.26 2.94 -17.98
N PRO A 43 18.26 1.97 -18.92
CA PRO A 43 19.14 2.02 -20.09
C PRO A 43 18.98 3.31 -20.90
N GLY A 44 20.10 3.97 -21.17
CA GLY A 44 20.10 5.27 -21.90
C GLY A 44 19.75 6.50 -21.08
N ASP A 45 19.36 6.34 -19.83
CA ASP A 45 19.15 7.47 -18.93
C ASP A 45 20.50 8.00 -18.42
N HIS A 46 20.61 9.33 -18.32
CA HIS A 46 21.76 10.02 -17.74
C HIS A 46 21.56 10.34 -16.25
N VAL A 47 20.36 10.10 -15.72
CA VAL A 47 20.00 10.37 -14.34
C VAL A 47 20.03 9.08 -13.55
N VAL A 48 20.81 9.07 -12.47
CA VAL A 48 20.73 8.05 -11.44
C VAL A 48 19.60 8.45 -10.49
N HIS A 49 18.59 7.62 -10.41
CA HIS A 49 17.51 7.81 -9.45
C HIS A 49 18.01 7.38 -8.09
N GLY A 50 18.20 8.37 -7.19
CA GLY A 50 18.71 8.12 -5.85
C GLY A 50 17.69 7.43 -4.96
N THR A 51 18.17 6.51 -4.18
CA THR A 51 17.46 5.99 -3.00
C THR A 51 18.32 6.32 -1.78
N THR A 52 17.83 5.99 -0.59
CA THR A 52 18.72 5.90 0.58
C THR A 52 19.86 4.93 0.24
N PRO A 53 21.13 5.37 0.32
CA PRO A 53 22.26 4.51 -0.03
C PRO A 53 22.24 3.23 0.80
N LEU A 54 22.30 2.09 0.11
CA LEU A 54 22.32 0.78 0.78
C LEU A 54 23.76 0.30 0.85
N PRO A 55 24.28 0.12 2.05
CA PRO A 55 25.64 -0.38 2.24
C PRO A 55 25.74 -1.85 1.81
N PRO A 56 26.96 -2.29 1.43
CA PRO A 56 27.17 -3.68 1.09
C PRO A 56 26.87 -4.60 2.27
N PRO A 57 26.46 -5.85 2.02
CA PRO A 57 26.29 -6.85 3.06
C PRO A 57 27.51 -6.93 3.97
N GLY A 58 27.29 -6.96 5.27
CA GLY A 58 28.36 -7.04 6.27
C GLY A 58 28.94 -5.71 6.76
N SER A 59 28.54 -4.56 6.21
CA SER A 59 29.14 -3.25 6.52
C SER A 59 28.76 -2.65 7.88
N GLY A 60 27.75 -3.16 8.57
CA GLY A 60 27.27 -2.60 9.84
C GLY A 60 26.58 -1.23 9.76
N ALA A 61 26.28 -0.76 8.55
CA ALA A 61 25.64 0.53 8.33
C ALA A 61 24.10 0.42 8.43
N LYS A 62 23.45 1.59 8.52
CA LYS A 62 22.00 1.77 8.60
C LYS A 62 21.27 1.09 7.45
N HIS A 63 20.03 0.72 7.66
CA HIS A 63 19.13 0.09 6.66
C HIS A 63 19.66 -1.21 6.04
N ARG A 64 20.70 -1.80 6.60
CA ARG A 64 21.27 -3.03 6.08
C ARG A 64 20.23 -4.14 5.92
N GLY A 65 19.28 -4.24 6.84
CA GLY A 65 18.22 -5.24 6.81
C GLY A 65 17.24 -5.11 5.66
N ILE A 66 17.31 -4.02 4.86
CA ILE A 66 16.48 -3.88 3.67
C ILE A 66 16.88 -4.87 2.56
N SER A 67 18.16 -5.25 2.50
CA SER A 67 18.70 -6.19 1.49
C SER A 67 19.45 -7.37 2.10
N ASP A 68 19.96 -7.26 3.33
CA ASP A 68 20.66 -8.34 4.04
C ASP A 68 19.69 -9.12 4.92
N ILE A 69 19.22 -10.24 4.39
CA ILE A 69 18.20 -11.06 5.03
C ILE A 69 18.69 -11.72 6.33
N GLU A 70 19.95 -12.14 6.43
CA GLU A 70 20.50 -12.78 7.62
C GLU A 70 20.57 -11.78 8.77
N PHE A 71 21.08 -10.59 8.50
CA PHE A 71 21.10 -9.50 9.49
C PHE A 71 19.68 -9.16 9.97
N ARG A 72 18.74 -9.07 9.02
CA ARG A 72 17.33 -8.80 9.30
C ARG A 72 16.72 -9.84 10.24
N LEU A 73 16.93 -11.11 9.97
CA LEU A 73 16.39 -12.19 10.79
C LEU A 73 16.99 -12.18 12.21
N ASP A 74 18.28 -11.84 12.34
CA ASP A 74 18.92 -11.68 13.65
C ASP A 74 18.32 -10.51 14.44
N GLU A 75 18.04 -9.38 13.78
CA GLU A 75 17.38 -8.23 14.43
C GLU A 75 15.97 -8.58 14.89
N PHE A 76 15.17 -9.20 14.04
CA PHE A 76 13.82 -9.61 14.40
C PHE A 76 13.79 -10.61 15.55
N ALA A 77 14.73 -11.55 15.56
CA ALA A 77 14.85 -12.49 16.68
C ALA A 77 15.17 -11.79 18.02
N ARG A 78 16.00 -10.73 18.01
CA ARG A 78 16.29 -9.92 19.22
C ARG A 78 15.08 -9.13 19.70
N LEU A 79 14.21 -8.71 18.77
CA LEU A 79 12.95 -8.00 19.07
C LEU A 79 11.84 -8.96 19.52
N GLY A 80 12.02 -10.27 19.39
CA GLY A 80 10.99 -11.27 19.67
C GLY A 80 9.90 -11.32 18.63
N ILE A 81 10.19 -10.86 17.40
CA ILE A 81 9.27 -10.93 16.26
C ILE A 81 9.61 -12.20 15.47
N GLU A 82 8.64 -13.10 15.37
CA GLU A 82 8.87 -14.42 14.77
C GLU A 82 8.56 -14.49 13.28
N ARG A 83 7.64 -13.65 12.81
CA ARG A 83 7.27 -13.60 11.39
C ARG A 83 7.10 -12.15 10.92
N GLN A 84 7.36 -11.92 9.65
CA GLN A 84 7.27 -10.60 9.04
C GLN A 84 6.73 -10.67 7.62
N LEU A 85 5.85 -9.74 7.28
CA LEU A 85 5.36 -9.52 5.92
C LEU A 85 6.38 -8.69 5.16
N LEU A 86 6.82 -9.21 4.02
CA LEU A 86 7.76 -8.52 3.13
C LEU A 86 6.98 -7.68 2.11
N LEU A 87 7.00 -6.37 2.30
CA LEU A 87 6.53 -5.40 1.31
C LEU A 87 7.69 -4.94 0.44
N PRO A 88 7.45 -4.60 -0.83
CA PRO A 88 8.50 -4.06 -1.68
C PRO A 88 9.03 -2.74 -1.12
N GLN A 89 10.36 -2.51 -1.24
CA GLN A 89 10.92 -1.19 -1.02
C GLN A 89 10.54 -0.32 -2.22
N TYR A 90 9.57 0.52 -2.03
CA TYR A 90 8.92 1.24 -3.12
C TYR A 90 9.86 2.18 -3.88
N SER A 91 10.83 2.80 -3.23
CA SER A 91 11.77 3.70 -3.90
C SER A 91 12.56 3.09 -5.07
N ALA A 92 12.68 1.76 -5.12
CA ALA A 92 13.37 1.05 -6.19
C ALA A 92 12.42 0.38 -7.20
N ILE A 93 11.12 0.29 -6.91
CA ILE A 93 10.15 -0.46 -7.72
C ILE A 93 8.97 0.42 -8.15
N LEU A 94 8.87 1.59 -7.58
CA LEU A 94 7.76 2.53 -7.69
C LEU A 94 7.38 2.98 -9.08
N PHE A 95 8.36 3.02 -9.95
CA PHE A 95 8.15 3.48 -11.31
C PHE A 95 7.44 2.42 -12.18
N HIS A 96 7.18 1.21 -11.67
CA HIS A 96 6.49 0.19 -12.46
C HIS A 96 5.15 0.67 -13.00
N TYR A 97 4.41 1.47 -12.26
CA TYR A 97 3.14 2.04 -12.69
C TYR A 97 3.26 3.18 -13.72
N ALA A 98 4.42 3.83 -13.82
CA ALA A 98 4.69 4.85 -14.83
C ALA A 98 5.20 4.25 -16.15
N LEU A 99 5.50 2.95 -16.15
CA LEU A 99 6.04 2.23 -17.29
C LEU A 99 4.97 1.77 -18.26
N GLU A 100 5.42 1.33 -19.43
CA GLU A 100 4.58 0.55 -20.34
C GLU A 100 4.09 -0.72 -19.62
N PRO A 101 2.82 -1.11 -19.82
CA PRO A 101 2.21 -2.22 -19.08
C PRO A 101 3.03 -3.50 -19.08
N ALA A 102 3.62 -3.86 -20.22
CA ALA A 102 4.42 -5.07 -20.33
C ALA A 102 5.70 -5.03 -19.47
N LEU A 103 6.42 -3.90 -19.45
CA LEU A 103 7.60 -3.74 -18.59
C LEU A 103 7.21 -3.69 -17.12
N ALA A 104 6.13 -2.98 -16.79
CA ALA A 104 5.61 -2.92 -15.43
C ALA A 104 5.26 -4.31 -14.88
N ALA A 105 4.57 -5.13 -15.67
CA ALA A 105 4.22 -6.49 -15.29
C ALA A 105 5.47 -7.36 -15.09
N GLN A 106 6.47 -7.27 -16.01
CA GLN A 106 7.72 -8.01 -15.88
C GLN A 106 8.54 -7.60 -14.66
N MET A 107 8.55 -6.32 -14.30
CA MET A 107 9.22 -5.84 -13.10
C MET A 107 8.54 -6.33 -11.82
N ALA A 108 7.22 -6.31 -11.78
CA ALA A 108 6.47 -6.87 -10.67
C ALA A 108 6.74 -8.38 -10.51
N HIS A 109 6.72 -9.12 -11.60
CA HIS A 109 7.04 -10.55 -11.62
C HIS A 109 8.48 -10.83 -11.16
N SER A 110 9.45 -10.05 -11.66
CA SER A 110 10.86 -10.16 -11.26
C SER A 110 11.04 -9.97 -9.75
N HIS A 111 10.39 -8.95 -9.17
CA HIS A 111 10.35 -8.76 -7.72
C HIS A 111 9.78 -10.00 -7.00
N ASN A 112 8.67 -10.51 -7.47
CA ASN A 112 8.01 -11.66 -6.86
C ASN A 112 8.87 -12.93 -6.93
N ILE A 113 9.63 -13.15 -8.00
CA ILE A 113 10.62 -14.25 -8.08
C ILE A 113 11.71 -14.09 -7.02
N SER A 114 12.25 -12.87 -6.83
CA SER A 114 13.28 -12.61 -5.83
C SER A 114 12.75 -12.85 -4.43
N VAL A 115 11.54 -12.38 -4.12
CA VAL A 115 10.87 -12.62 -2.83
C VAL A 115 10.58 -14.11 -2.64
N LEU A 116 10.10 -14.82 -3.67
CA LEU A 116 9.82 -16.26 -3.60
C LEU A 116 11.04 -17.07 -3.14
N ARG A 117 12.23 -16.74 -3.62
CA ARG A 117 13.48 -17.39 -3.19
C ARG A 117 13.72 -17.21 -1.69
N LEU A 118 13.41 -16.03 -1.14
CA LEU A 118 13.51 -15.78 0.28
C LEU A 118 12.46 -16.58 1.08
N LEU A 119 11.22 -16.64 0.59
CA LEU A 119 10.16 -17.43 1.23
C LEU A 119 10.50 -18.92 1.26
N GLN A 120 11.07 -19.45 0.19
CA GLN A 120 11.51 -20.85 0.11
C GLN A 120 12.66 -21.15 1.08
N ARG A 121 13.57 -20.19 1.30
CA ARG A 121 14.70 -20.32 2.21
C ARG A 121 14.29 -20.16 3.69
N TYR A 122 13.31 -19.28 3.97
CA TYR A 122 12.90 -18.93 5.33
C TYR A 122 11.38 -19.01 5.53
N PRO A 123 10.74 -20.16 5.24
CA PRO A 123 9.27 -20.26 5.16
C PRO A 123 8.56 -20.05 6.51
N ARG A 124 9.29 -20.12 7.62
CA ARG A 124 8.71 -19.91 8.97
C ARG A 124 8.77 -18.46 9.43
N ALA A 125 9.72 -17.69 8.90
CA ALA A 125 9.99 -16.32 9.33
C ALA A 125 9.37 -15.28 8.38
N LEU A 126 9.20 -15.62 7.10
CA LEU A 126 8.79 -14.66 6.08
C LEU A 126 7.40 -14.97 5.53
N ILE A 127 6.69 -13.90 5.23
CA ILE A 127 5.38 -13.89 4.56
C ILE A 127 5.54 -13.00 3.33
N GLY A 128 5.12 -13.45 2.16
CA GLY A 128 5.25 -12.68 0.93
C GLY A 128 4.00 -11.88 0.60
N ALA A 129 4.20 -10.61 0.22
CA ALA A 129 3.22 -9.81 -0.50
C ALA A 129 3.61 -9.78 -1.98
N ALA A 130 2.68 -10.21 -2.85
CA ALA A 130 2.91 -10.19 -4.29
C ALA A 130 2.71 -8.78 -4.83
N LEU A 131 3.73 -8.23 -5.46
CA LEU A 131 3.62 -6.99 -6.21
C LEU A 131 2.90 -7.24 -7.54
N VAL A 132 2.04 -6.34 -7.97
CA VAL A 132 1.31 -6.41 -9.24
C VAL A 132 1.30 -5.07 -9.96
N ALA A 133 1.18 -5.12 -11.28
CA ALA A 133 1.06 -3.94 -12.14
C ALA A 133 -0.38 -3.85 -12.67
N LEU A 134 -1.16 -2.91 -12.16
CA LEU A 134 -2.59 -2.76 -12.52
C LEU A 134 -2.84 -2.10 -13.88
N GLN A 135 -1.79 -1.68 -14.61
CA GLN A 135 -1.91 -1.11 -15.97
C GLN A 135 -2.45 -2.14 -16.98
N ASP A 136 -2.26 -3.42 -16.70
CA ASP A 136 -2.82 -4.54 -17.46
C ASP A 136 -3.54 -5.48 -16.49
N VAL A 137 -4.86 -5.34 -16.38
CA VAL A 137 -5.66 -6.11 -15.43
C VAL A 137 -5.62 -7.62 -15.67
N PRO A 138 -5.71 -8.13 -16.91
CA PRO A 138 -5.47 -9.54 -17.19
C PRO A 138 -4.11 -10.06 -16.72
N ALA A 139 -3.04 -9.31 -16.96
CA ALA A 139 -1.70 -9.68 -16.50
C ALA A 139 -1.60 -9.66 -14.97
N ALA A 140 -2.20 -8.65 -14.31
CA ALA A 140 -2.26 -8.57 -12.85
C ALA A 140 -3.02 -9.76 -12.23
N ILE A 141 -4.11 -10.21 -12.86
CA ILE A 141 -4.85 -11.41 -12.43
C ILE A 141 -3.98 -12.66 -12.57
N ALA A 142 -3.32 -12.84 -13.70
CA ALA A 142 -2.42 -13.98 -13.90
C ALA A 142 -1.27 -13.99 -12.87
N GLU A 143 -0.74 -12.81 -12.53
CA GLU A 143 0.33 -12.67 -11.53
C GLU A 143 -0.14 -13.08 -10.13
N ILE A 144 -1.32 -12.66 -9.68
CA ILE A 144 -1.80 -13.08 -8.34
C ILE A 144 -2.16 -14.56 -8.30
N GLU A 145 -2.64 -15.15 -9.39
CA GLU A 145 -2.87 -16.59 -9.49
C GLU A 145 -1.58 -17.38 -9.36
N TRP A 146 -0.54 -16.95 -10.09
CA TRP A 146 0.79 -17.53 -10.00
C TRP A 146 1.35 -17.39 -8.58
N ALA A 147 1.32 -16.17 -8.02
CA ALA A 147 1.85 -15.90 -6.69
C ALA A 147 1.13 -16.73 -5.60
N HIS A 148 -0.20 -16.84 -5.68
CA HIS A 148 -0.98 -17.68 -4.78
C HIS A 148 -0.54 -19.15 -4.86
N ALA A 149 -0.35 -19.68 -6.08
CA ALA A 149 0.13 -21.04 -6.29
C ALA A 149 1.56 -21.27 -5.75
N GLN A 150 2.39 -20.21 -5.73
CA GLN A 150 3.73 -20.25 -5.13
C GLN A 150 3.74 -20.05 -3.60
N GLY A 151 2.60 -19.76 -2.99
CA GLY A 151 2.48 -19.64 -1.53
C GLY A 151 2.51 -18.23 -0.99
N PHE A 152 2.44 -17.20 -1.85
CA PHE A 152 2.15 -15.84 -1.38
C PHE A 152 0.77 -15.79 -0.71
N ARG A 153 0.65 -14.94 0.29
CA ARG A 153 -0.59 -14.85 1.10
C ARG A 153 -1.27 -13.50 1.02
N THR A 154 -0.59 -12.49 0.51
CA THR A 154 -1.11 -11.14 0.35
C THR A 154 -0.67 -10.54 -0.98
N ILE A 155 -1.28 -9.43 -1.34
CA ILE A 155 -0.96 -8.62 -2.51
C ILE A 155 -0.50 -7.26 -2.01
N ALA A 156 0.56 -6.69 -2.58
CA ALA A 156 1.01 -5.33 -2.31
C ALA A 156 0.55 -4.39 -3.43
N LEU A 157 -0.17 -3.33 -3.07
CA LEU A 157 -0.61 -2.28 -3.97
C LEU A 157 -0.37 -0.90 -3.36
N ASP A 158 -0.41 0.12 -4.23
CA ASP A 158 -0.54 1.50 -3.80
C ASP A 158 -1.98 1.80 -3.31
N LYS A 159 -2.10 2.81 -2.46
CA LYS A 159 -3.39 3.33 -1.99
C LYS A 159 -4.19 4.04 -3.09
N VAL A 160 -3.54 4.45 -4.15
CA VAL A 160 -4.14 5.14 -5.29
C VAL A 160 -3.71 4.49 -6.60
N PHE A 161 -4.51 4.64 -7.64
CA PHE A 161 -4.18 4.13 -8.97
C PHE A 161 -3.67 5.28 -9.86
N PRO A 162 -2.43 5.23 -10.33
CA PRO A 162 -1.90 6.22 -11.24
C PRO A 162 -2.49 6.06 -12.64
N VAL A 163 -3.01 7.12 -13.18
CA VAL A 163 -3.51 7.17 -14.55
C VAL A 163 -2.41 7.67 -15.47
N ARG A 164 -1.95 6.81 -16.38
CA ARG A 164 -0.89 7.14 -17.32
C ARG A 164 -1.22 8.39 -18.14
N GLY A 165 -0.26 9.31 -18.21
CA GLY A 165 -0.44 10.57 -18.95
C GLY A 165 -1.32 11.60 -18.23
N HIS A 166 -1.76 11.30 -17.02
CA HIS A 166 -2.51 12.21 -16.17
C HIS A 166 -1.67 12.68 -14.99
N PRO A 167 -1.71 13.97 -14.61
CA PRO A 167 -0.91 14.50 -13.51
C PRO A 167 -1.41 14.06 -12.13
N TYR A 168 -2.56 13.40 -12.05
CA TYR A 168 -3.22 13.01 -10.81
C TYR A 168 -3.48 11.51 -10.77
N SER A 169 -3.33 10.94 -9.59
CA SER A 169 -3.80 9.60 -9.31
C SER A 169 -5.32 9.60 -9.06
N GLU A 170 -5.93 8.46 -9.29
CA GLU A 170 -7.33 8.21 -8.96
C GLU A 170 -7.44 7.17 -7.84
N SER A 171 -8.55 7.20 -7.12
CA SER A 171 -8.80 6.26 -6.05
C SER A 171 -9.22 4.89 -6.58
N LEU A 172 -8.75 3.83 -5.94
CA LEU A 172 -8.97 2.44 -6.38
C LEU A 172 -10.44 2.06 -6.55
N GLY A 173 -11.31 2.49 -5.64
CA GLY A 173 -12.72 2.12 -5.63
C GLY A 173 -13.51 2.65 -6.82
N SER A 174 -13.12 3.81 -7.39
CA SER A 174 -13.82 4.42 -8.51
C SER A 174 -13.46 3.81 -9.87
N HIS A 175 -12.39 3.03 -9.96
CA HIS A 175 -11.97 2.37 -11.20
C HIS A 175 -12.65 1.02 -11.40
N ARG A 176 -13.79 1.01 -12.10
CA ARG A 176 -14.54 -0.22 -12.40
C ARG A 176 -13.74 -1.22 -13.23
N GLU A 177 -12.83 -0.76 -14.06
CA GLU A 177 -11.90 -1.58 -14.83
C GLU A 177 -10.98 -2.45 -13.97
N LEU A 178 -10.74 -2.06 -12.72
CA LEU A 178 -9.96 -2.87 -11.75
C LEU A 178 -10.79 -3.94 -11.03
N TRP A 179 -12.12 -3.90 -11.15
CA TRP A 179 -13.00 -4.80 -10.41
C TRP A 179 -12.81 -6.30 -10.71
N PRO A 180 -12.49 -6.72 -11.95
CA PRO A 180 -12.13 -8.11 -12.20
C PRO A 180 -10.92 -8.59 -11.37
N PHE A 181 -9.93 -7.71 -11.14
CA PHE A 181 -8.79 -8.01 -10.27
C PHE A 181 -9.22 -8.15 -8.81
N PHE A 182 -10.02 -7.22 -8.28
CA PHE A 182 -10.53 -7.28 -6.90
C PHE A 182 -11.40 -8.52 -6.67
N LYS A 183 -12.24 -8.88 -7.65
CA LYS A 183 -13.00 -10.13 -7.63
C LYS A 183 -12.08 -11.33 -7.49
N ARG A 184 -11.00 -11.37 -8.28
CA ARG A 184 -10.08 -12.50 -8.23
C ARG A 184 -9.29 -12.57 -6.92
N ALA A 185 -8.89 -11.44 -6.37
CA ALA A 185 -8.26 -11.37 -5.04
C ALA A 185 -9.20 -11.90 -3.93
N ASP A 186 -10.50 -11.55 -4.01
CA ASP A 186 -11.55 -12.08 -3.11
C ASP A 186 -11.69 -13.60 -3.24
N GLU A 187 -11.81 -14.13 -4.46
CA GLU A 187 -11.92 -15.57 -4.75
C GLU A 187 -10.70 -16.37 -4.25
N LEU A 188 -9.50 -15.80 -4.32
CA LEU A 188 -8.27 -16.40 -3.83
C LEU A 188 -8.06 -16.20 -2.32
N ALA A 189 -8.95 -15.46 -1.66
CA ALA A 189 -8.82 -15.04 -0.26
C ALA A 189 -7.43 -14.42 0.04
N MET A 190 -6.90 -13.62 -0.89
CA MET A 190 -5.65 -12.88 -0.74
C MET A 190 -5.93 -11.44 -0.30
N PRO A 191 -5.67 -11.08 0.96
CA PRO A 191 -5.77 -9.70 1.40
C PRO A 191 -4.85 -8.78 0.61
N ILE A 192 -5.31 -7.56 0.34
CA ILE A 192 -4.55 -6.53 -0.35
C ILE A 192 -3.97 -5.58 0.70
N VAL A 193 -2.65 -5.47 0.74
CA VAL A 193 -1.94 -4.51 1.58
C VAL A 193 -1.72 -3.24 0.77
N LEU A 194 -2.35 -2.16 1.21
CA LEU A 194 -2.30 -0.85 0.57
C LEU A 194 -1.26 0.00 1.28
N HIS A 195 -0.14 0.19 0.62
CA HIS A 195 0.98 0.96 1.11
C HIS A 195 1.12 2.29 0.35
N ASN A 196 1.73 3.28 0.98
CA ASN A 196 1.98 4.55 0.32
C ASN A 196 3.12 4.41 -0.69
N ILE A 197 2.88 4.87 -1.90
CA ILE A 197 3.95 5.11 -2.86
C ILE A 197 4.36 6.57 -2.78
N GLN A 198 5.59 6.80 -2.37
CA GLN A 198 6.07 8.11 -1.96
C GLN A 198 6.42 9.06 -3.12
N HIS A 199 6.48 8.60 -4.37
CA HIS A 199 7.13 9.40 -5.41
C HIS A 199 6.26 9.56 -6.66
N GLY A 200 5.73 10.74 -6.85
CA GLY A 200 5.19 11.18 -8.13
C GLY A 200 3.68 11.12 -8.28
N HIS A 201 2.94 10.53 -7.36
CA HIS A 201 1.50 10.63 -7.38
C HIS A 201 1.08 11.85 -6.59
N ARG A 202 0.49 12.79 -7.27
CA ARG A 202 -0.04 13.98 -6.65
C ARG A 202 -1.54 13.95 -6.80
N VAL A 203 -2.22 13.80 -5.68
CA VAL A 203 -3.65 14.09 -5.60
C VAL A 203 -3.90 15.59 -5.80
N SER A 204 -2.86 16.40 -5.61
CA SER A 204 -2.91 17.86 -5.79
C SER A 204 -1.59 18.43 -6.28
N ASN A 205 -1.64 19.63 -6.87
CA ASN A 205 -0.46 20.44 -7.22
C ASN A 205 0.17 21.15 -6.02
N LEU A 206 -0.12 20.72 -4.79
CA LEU A 206 0.52 21.29 -3.62
C LEU A 206 2.00 20.93 -3.66
N ALA A 207 2.85 21.96 -3.82
CA ALA A 207 4.29 21.83 -3.66
C ALA A 207 4.56 21.73 -2.16
N LEU A 208 4.58 20.53 -1.65
CA LEU A 208 5.00 20.25 -0.28
C LEU A 208 6.52 20.02 -0.27
N PHE A 209 7.14 20.36 0.83
CA PHE A 209 8.54 20.04 1.06
C PHE A 209 8.72 18.53 1.03
N GLN A 210 9.90 18.10 0.58
CA GLN A 210 10.16 16.69 0.27
C GLN A 210 9.93 15.73 1.44
N HIS A 211 10.13 16.17 2.67
CA HIS A 211 9.86 15.38 3.88
C HIS A 211 8.41 15.48 4.35
N ASP A 212 7.82 16.67 4.30
CA ASP A 212 6.43 16.88 4.74
C ASP A 212 5.41 16.21 3.81
N GLY A 213 5.83 15.92 2.56
CA GLY A 213 4.98 15.24 1.59
C GLY A 213 4.66 13.80 1.99
N LEU A 214 5.57 13.12 2.68
CA LEU A 214 5.39 11.76 3.12
C LEU A 214 4.42 11.66 4.29
N ASP A 215 4.66 12.45 5.34
CA ASP A 215 3.90 12.36 6.58
C ASP A 215 2.52 13.01 6.49
N ILE A 216 2.28 13.85 5.51
CA ILE A 216 1.02 14.58 5.35
C ILE A 216 0.20 14.08 4.15
N LEU A 217 0.83 13.91 2.99
CA LEU A 217 0.10 13.53 1.76
C LEU A 217 -0.27 12.05 1.75
N ALA A 218 0.61 11.20 2.21
CA ALA A 218 0.39 9.78 2.20
C ALA A 218 -0.85 9.36 3.01
N PRO A 219 -1.06 9.85 4.24
CA PRO A 219 -2.33 9.65 4.95
C PRO A 219 -3.53 10.23 4.21
N ALA A 220 -3.40 11.43 3.61
CA ALA A 220 -4.50 12.07 2.88
C ALA A 220 -4.92 11.27 1.65
N GLU A 221 -3.98 10.70 0.90
CA GLU A 221 -4.26 9.79 -0.22
C GLU A 221 -4.97 8.53 0.26
N GLY A 222 -4.52 7.97 1.39
CA GLY A 222 -5.20 6.85 2.04
C GLY A 222 -6.65 7.16 2.41
N HIS A 223 -6.94 8.35 2.94
CA HIS A 223 -8.31 8.78 3.26
C HIS A 223 -9.19 8.86 2.01
N LEU A 224 -8.67 9.40 0.90
CA LEU A 224 -9.40 9.47 -0.37
C LEU A 224 -9.69 8.07 -0.92
N SER A 225 -8.72 7.17 -0.83
CA SER A 225 -8.91 5.78 -1.22
C SER A 225 -9.98 5.09 -0.37
N LEU A 226 -9.94 5.26 0.95
CA LEU A 226 -10.95 4.72 1.87
C LEU A 226 -12.37 5.21 1.55
N ILE A 227 -12.53 6.52 1.28
CA ILE A 227 -13.81 7.09 0.87
C ILE A 227 -14.32 6.36 -0.37
N SER A 228 -13.51 6.28 -1.40
CA SER A 228 -13.88 5.66 -2.67
C SER A 228 -14.19 4.16 -2.53
N LEU A 229 -13.37 3.40 -1.82
CA LEU A 229 -13.57 1.98 -1.59
C LEU A 229 -14.88 1.71 -0.86
N CYS A 230 -15.18 2.50 0.19
CA CYS A 230 -16.38 2.32 1.00
C CYS A 230 -17.67 2.83 0.34
N THR A 231 -17.57 3.78 -0.60
CA THR A 231 -18.76 4.35 -1.25
C THR A 231 -19.03 3.81 -2.65
N SER A 232 -18.10 3.08 -3.26
CA SER A 232 -18.24 2.55 -4.63
C SER A 232 -19.16 1.34 -4.76
N GLY A 233 -19.49 0.65 -3.66
CA GLY A 233 -20.17 -0.64 -3.66
C GLY A 233 -19.23 -1.85 -3.85
N LEU A 234 -17.91 -1.64 -3.85
CA LEU A 234 -16.91 -2.69 -4.05
C LEU A 234 -17.05 -3.82 -3.02
N PHE A 235 -17.13 -3.46 -1.74
CA PHE A 235 -17.26 -4.44 -0.65
C PHE A 235 -18.64 -5.08 -0.56
N ASP A 236 -19.65 -4.51 -1.21
CA ASP A 236 -20.95 -5.16 -1.34
C ASP A 236 -20.96 -6.22 -2.43
N ASP A 237 -20.20 -6.00 -3.50
CA ASP A 237 -20.08 -6.95 -4.61
C ASP A 237 -19.03 -8.04 -4.31
N PHE A 238 -18.01 -7.72 -3.48
CA PHE A 238 -16.94 -8.63 -3.05
C PHE A 238 -16.82 -8.66 -1.51
N PRO A 239 -17.77 -9.28 -0.80
CA PRO A 239 -17.82 -9.19 0.66
C PRO A 239 -16.69 -9.94 1.38
N GLY A 240 -16.01 -10.85 0.71
CA GLY A 240 -14.82 -11.54 1.22
C GLY A 240 -13.55 -10.74 1.09
N LEU A 241 -13.52 -9.68 0.26
CA LEU A 241 -12.33 -8.88 0.03
C LEU A 241 -11.85 -8.20 1.32
N ARG A 242 -10.56 -8.32 1.61
CA ARG A 242 -9.89 -7.72 2.78
C ARG A 242 -8.78 -6.80 2.33
N MET A 243 -8.71 -5.62 2.93
CA MET A 243 -7.66 -4.65 2.65
C MET A 243 -6.99 -4.17 3.93
N VAL A 244 -5.68 -4.07 3.90
CA VAL A 244 -4.86 -3.57 5.01
C VAL A 244 -4.32 -2.20 4.63
N PHE A 245 -4.58 -1.21 5.43
CA PHE A 245 -4.00 0.13 5.31
C PHE A 245 -2.80 0.24 6.22
N THR A 246 -1.63 0.45 5.65
CA THR A 246 -0.39 0.67 6.39
C THR A 246 -0.10 2.15 6.58
N GLU A 247 0.77 2.53 7.49
CA GLU A 247 1.28 3.88 7.69
C GLU A 247 0.20 4.98 7.62
N SER A 248 -0.91 4.78 8.29
CA SER A 248 -2.03 5.71 8.23
C SER A 248 -2.40 6.29 9.59
N GLY A 249 -1.86 5.72 10.66
CA GLY A 249 -2.30 5.99 12.03
C GLY A 249 -3.72 5.49 12.28
N SER A 250 -4.25 5.79 13.44
CA SER A 250 -5.59 5.35 13.87
C SER A 250 -6.54 6.49 14.24
N ALA A 251 -6.03 7.67 14.56
CA ALA A 251 -6.80 8.84 15.02
C ALA A 251 -7.86 9.31 14.00
N PHE A 252 -7.61 9.11 12.71
CA PHE A 252 -8.51 9.56 11.65
C PHE A 252 -9.74 8.66 11.46
N ILE A 253 -9.70 7.40 11.91
CA ILE A 253 -10.69 6.37 11.53
C ILE A 253 -12.11 6.81 11.88
N ARG A 254 -12.37 7.08 13.15
CA ARG A 254 -13.71 7.47 13.60
C ARG A 254 -14.19 8.79 12.98
N PRO A 255 -13.41 9.90 12.99
CA PRO A 255 -13.82 11.15 12.35
C PRO A 255 -14.08 11.00 10.84
N LEU A 256 -13.32 10.16 10.13
CA LEU A 256 -13.54 9.92 8.71
C LEU A 256 -14.86 9.20 8.46
N VAL A 257 -15.13 8.11 9.17
CA VAL A 257 -16.37 7.34 9.04
C VAL A 257 -17.59 8.23 9.33
N GLU A 258 -17.59 8.94 10.47
CA GLU A 258 -18.69 9.84 10.86
C GLU A 258 -18.91 10.93 9.80
N ARG A 259 -17.84 11.44 9.17
CA ARG A 259 -17.94 12.46 8.11
C ARG A 259 -18.48 11.88 6.81
N ILE A 260 -18.08 10.67 6.42
CA ILE A 260 -18.60 9.99 5.23
C ILE A 260 -20.11 9.74 5.42
N ASP A 261 -20.51 9.12 6.53
CA ASP A 261 -21.92 8.82 6.81
C ASP A 261 -22.76 10.12 6.81
N ALA A 262 -22.27 11.19 7.43
CA ALA A 262 -22.95 12.49 7.41
C ALA A 262 -23.06 13.09 5.98
N ALA A 263 -22.08 12.86 5.13
CA ALA A 263 -22.11 13.32 3.75
C ALA A 263 -23.10 12.51 2.91
N LEU A 264 -23.16 11.18 3.11
CA LEU A 264 -24.07 10.28 2.40
C LEU A 264 -25.54 10.62 2.67
N VAL A 265 -25.88 11.02 3.92
CA VAL A 265 -27.24 11.47 4.27
C VAL A 265 -27.63 12.75 3.51
N LYS A 266 -26.65 13.59 3.16
CA LYS A 266 -26.86 14.87 2.43
C LYS A 266 -26.79 14.71 0.92
N ALA A 267 -26.22 13.63 0.39
CA ALA A 267 -25.99 13.41 -1.01
C ALA A 267 -27.28 13.37 -1.88
N PRO A 268 -28.45 12.92 -1.39
CA PRO A 268 -29.68 12.90 -2.19
C PRO A 268 -30.22 14.27 -2.56
N VAL A 269 -29.64 15.35 -2.06
CA VAL A 269 -30.18 16.69 -2.26
C VAL A 269 -29.70 17.27 -3.58
N ASN A 270 -30.50 17.17 -4.65
CA ASN A 270 -30.46 17.96 -5.89
C ASN A 270 -29.67 17.47 -7.11
N TYR A 271 -29.45 16.19 -7.28
CA TYR A 271 -28.93 15.72 -8.59
C TYR A 271 -29.99 15.61 -9.71
N GLU A 272 -31.27 15.82 -9.40
CA GLU A 272 -32.34 15.86 -10.40
C GLU A 272 -32.41 17.20 -11.16
N ASP A 273 -31.69 18.23 -10.73
CA ASP A 273 -31.66 19.54 -11.39
C ASP A 273 -30.51 19.61 -12.41
N GLU A 274 -30.79 19.26 -13.68
CA GLU A 274 -29.83 19.35 -14.80
C GLU A 274 -29.21 20.75 -14.92
N ASP A 275 -29.93 21.80 -14.56
CA ASP A 275 -29.44 23.19 -14.61
C ASP A 275 -28.45 23.48 -13.47
N ALA A 276 -28.63 22.88 -12.28
CA ALA A 276 -27.66 22.98 -11.20
C ALA A 276 -26.37 22.25 -11.54
N GLN A 277 -26.47 21.09 -12.18
CA GLN A 277 -25.34 20.32 -12.70
C GLN A 277 -24.58 21.10 -13.76
N ALA A 278 -25.25 21.64 -14.75
CA ALA A 278 -24.65 22.44 -15.80
C ALA A 278 -23.97 23.71 -15.25
N ARG A 279 -24.51 24.30 -14.17
CA ARG A 279 -23.91 25.45 -13.48
C ARG A 279 -22.66 25.04 -12.70
N PHE A 280 -22.67 23.88 -12.06
CA PHE A 280 -21.52 23.35 -11.35
C PHE A 280 -20.36 23.06 -12.31
N HIS A 281 -20.63 22.35 -13.40
CA HIS A 281 -19.63 22.06 -14.43
C HIS A 281 -19.05 23.33 -15.06
N ARG A 282 -19.87 24.34 -15.34
CA ARG A 282 -19.41 25.63 -15.86
C ARG A 282 -18.54 26.43 -14.86
N ARG A 283 -18.72 26.23 -13.55
CA ARG A 283 -17.90 26.88 -12.53
C ARG A 283 -16.54 26.20 -12.33
N VAL A 284 -16.48 24.89 -12.47
CA VAL A 284 -15.28 24.10 -12.18
C VAL A 284 -14.34 24.06 -13.39
N VAL A 285 -14.89 24.20 -14.62
CA VAL A 285 -14.08 24.15 -15.84
C VAL A 285 -14.50 25.30 -16.77
N PRO A 286 -14.07 26.54 -16.52
CA PRO A 286 -14.37 27.63 -17.42
C PRO A 286 -13.59 27.47 -18.74
N GLY A 287 -14.29 27.02 -19.79
CA GLY A 287 -13.89 27.26 -21.18
C GLY A 287 -12.66 26.55 -21.72
N ASP A 288 -12.04 25.60 -21.04
CA ASP A 288 -10.93 24.86 -21.60
C ASP A 288 -11.40 23.50 -22.17
N GLU A 289 -11.69 23.50 -23.47
CA GLU A 289 -12.08 22.30 -24.21
C GLU A 289 -10.99 21.21 -24.20
N ARG A 290 -9.73 21.55 -23.93
CA ARG A 290 -8.62 20.60 -23.82
C ARG A 290 -8.74 19.75 -22.55
N LEU A 291 -9.31 20.32 -21.48
CA LEU A 291 -9.65 19.57 -20.27
C LEU A 291 -10.89 18.69 -20.47
N SER A 292 -11.66 18.94 -21.53
CA SER A 292 -12.84 18.13 -21.88
C SER A 292 -12.56 16.99 -22.83
N ALA A 293 -11.40 16.96 -23.49
CA ALA A 293 -11.03 15.92 -24.46
C ALA A 293 -10.50 14.63 -23.79
N GLY A 294 -10.06 14.68 -22.54
CA GLY A 294 -9.81 13.47 -21.74
C GLY A 294 -11.15 12.81 -21.40
N LYS A 295 -11.22 11.49 -21.41
CA LYS A 295 -12.41 10.74 -20.97
C LYS A 295 -12.87 11.25 -19.61
N ARG A 296 -13.75 12.24 -19.61
CA ARG A 296 -14.40 12.68 -18.38
C ARG A 296 -15.30 11.55 -17.90
N ARG A 297 -15.16 11.17 -16.69
CA ARG A 297 -16.29 10.64 -15.93
C ARG A 297 -17.22 11.82 -15.70
N THR A 298 -18.08 12.11 -16.65
CA THR A 298 -18.95 13.28 -16.65
C THR A 298 -20.39 12.95 -16.35
N SER A 299 -20.71 11.68 -16.17
CA SER A 299 -22.02 11.31 -15.66
C SER A 299 -22.01 11.41 -14.15
N ILE A 300 -23.00 12.03 -13.60
CA ILE A 300 -23.28 12.06 -12.15
C ILE A 300 -23.38 10.66 -11.56
N GLU A 301 -23.84 9.70 -12.34
CA GLU A 301 -23.89 8.28 -12.00
C GLU A 301 -22.53 7.73 -11.56
N ASP A 302 -21.42 8.30 -12.07
CA ASP A 302 -20.07 7.89 -11.66
C ASP A 302 -19.68 8.41 -10.26
N TYR A 303 -20.40 9.41 -9.75
CA TYR A 303 -20.16 10.02 -8.44
C TYR A 303 -21.22 9.66 -7.39
N GLU A 304 -22.24 8.92 -7.76
CA GLU A 304 -23.24 8.47 -6.80
C GLU A 304 -22.67 7.38 -5.90
N PRO A 305 -22.82 7.54 -4.58
CA PRO A 305 -22.51 6.46 -3.64
C PRO A 305 -23.36 5.23 -3.96
N ARG A 306 -22.71 4.08 -4.02
CA ARG A 306 -23.34 2.79 -4.35
C ARG A 306 -23.26 1.77 -3.20
N ASN A 307 -22.75 2.20 -2.08
CA ASN A 307 -22.70 1.38 -0.87
C ASN A 307 -24.12 1.06 -0.37
N ARG A 308 -24.32 -0.19 0.01
CA ARG A 308 -25.63 -0.72 0.47
C ARG A 308 -25.72 -0.81 1.99
N ARG A 309 -24.59 -0.61 2.68
CA ARG A 309 -24.47 -0.71 4.14
C ARG A 309 -23.88 0.59 4.71
N PRO A 310 -24.05 0.85 6.02
CA PRO A 310 -23.30 1.91 6.69
C PRO A 310 -21.79 1.74 6.51
N VAL A 311 -21.07 2.84 6.35
CA VAL A 311 -19.61 2.81 6.07
C VAL A 311 -18.84 2.12 7.21
N VAL A 312 -19.29 2.28 8.45
CA VAL A 312 -18.66 1.61 9.60
C VAL A 312 -18.62 0.09 9.47
N ASP A 313 -19.56 -0.52 8.77
CA ASP A 313 -19.60 -1.97 8.59
C ASP A 313 -18.43 -2.46 7.72
N TYR A 314 -18.07 -1.70 6.66
CA TYR A 314 -16.89 -2.03 5.85
C TYR A 314 -15.59 -1.90 6.65
N PHE A 315 -15.50 -0.90 7.53
CA PHE A 315 -14.36 -0.75 8.44
C PHE A 315 -14.25 -1.93 9.41
N ARG A 316 -15.37 -2.48 9.86
CA ARG A 316 -15.42 -3.62 10.78
C ARG A 316 -15.24 -4.97 10.13
N GLU A 317 -15.51 -5.08 8.84
CA GLU A 317 -15.53 -6.39 8.16
C GLU A 317 -14.42 -6.53 7.12
N ASN A 318 -14.16 -5.49 6.33
CA ASN A 318 -13.30 -5.55 5.17
C ASN A 318 -11.92 -4.91 5.39
N LEU A 319 -11.82 -3.94 6.30
CA LEU A 319 -10.63 -3.13 6.47
C LEU A 319 -9.82 -3.51 7.72
N PHE A 320 -8.51 -3.44 7.58
CA PHE A 320 -7.53 -3.60 8.65
C PHE A 320 -6.54 -2.42 8.59
N PHE A 321 -5.91 -2.12 9.73
CA PHE A 321 -4.97 -1.01 9.86
C PHE A 321 -3.74 -1.46 10.61
N THR A 322 -2.55 -1.12 10.11
CA THR A 322 -1.35 -1.25 10.93
C THR A 322 -1.35 -0.20 12.03
N ILE A 323 -0.78 -0.55 13.18
CA ILE A 323 -0.73 0.34 14.34
C ILE A 323 0.57 1.14 14.36
N GLU A 324 0.45 2.39 14.80
CA GLU A 324 1.55 3.22 15.29
C GLU A 324 1.54 3.13 16.82
N THR A 325 2.50 2.44 17.40
CA THR A 325 2.46 2.09 18.85
C THR A 325 2.63 3.30 19.77
N GLU A 326 3.23 4.38 19.27
CA GLU A 326 3.37 5.66 19.97
C GLU A 326 2.13 6.53 19.88
N GLU A 327 1.16 6.22 19.01
CA GLU A 327 -0.01 7.07 18.80
C GLU A 327 -0.90 7.12 20.05
N PRO A 328 -1.14 8.30 20.63
CA PRO A 328 -1.93 8.42 21.86
C PRO A 328 -3.38 8.00 21.70
N GLU A 329 -3.92 8.08 20.48
CA GLU A 329 -5.31 7.80 20.12
C GLU A 329 -5.58 6.32 19.80
N LEU A 330 -4.53 5.50 19.68
CA LEU A 330 -4.66 4.07 19.37
C LEU A 330 -5.63 3.33 20.31
N PRO A 331 -5.60 3.51 21.64
CA PRO A 331 -6.56 2.85 22.53
C PRO A 331 -8.02 3.23 22.26
N GLU A 332 -8.30 4.50 21.90
CA GLU A 332 -9.63 4.97 21.56
C GLU A 332 -10.11 4.38 20.24
N ALA A 333 -9.23 4.29 19.25
CA ALA A 333 -9.53 3.68 17.97
C ALA A 333 -9.86 2.18 18.13
N ILE A 334 -9.08 1.47 18.95
CA ILE A 334 -9.34 0.07 19.30
C ILE A 334 -10.69 -0.08 20.01
N ALA A 335 -10.98 0.77 20.98
CA ALA A 335 -12.24 0.72 21.71
C ALA A 335 -13.47 1.00 20.81
N TRP A 336 -13.31 1.83 19.80
CA TRP A 336 -14.39 2.20 18.88
C TRP A 336 -14.60 1.21 17.75
N LEU A 337 -13.52 0.78 17.07
CA LEU A 337 -13.60 -0.09 15.90
C LEU A 337 -13.59 -1.57 16.27
N GLY A 338 -12.91 -1.92 17.36
CA GLY A 338 -12.61 -3.29 17.79
C GLY A 338 -11.17 -3.70 17.51
N ALA A 339 -10.53 -4.33 18.49
CA ALA A 339 -9.13 -4.77 18.39
C ALA A 339 -8.85 -5.70 17.20
N SER A 340 -9.87 -6.43 16.72
CA SER A 340 -9.74 -7.35 15.57
C SER A 340 -9.41 -6.69 14.24
N ARG A 341 -9.38 -5.37 14.17
CA ARG A 341 -9.09 -4.63 12.93
C ARG A 341 -7.68 -4.05 12.87
N PHE A 342 -6.88 -4.24 13.91
CA PHE A 342 -5.55 -3.68 14.01
C PHE A 342 -4.47 -4.74 13.94
N LEU A 343 -3.36 -4.43 13.28
CA LEU A 343 -2.25 -5.34 13.00
C LEU A 343 -0.95 -4.70 13.51
N PHE A 344 -0.11 -5.49 14.16
CA PHE A 344 1.21 -5.03 14.60
C PHE A 344 2.11 -4.72 13.40
N ALA A 345 2.85 -3.62 13.48
CA ALA A 345 3.79 -3.17 12.46
C ALA A 345 4.97 -2.43 13.11
N THR A 346 6.13 -2.46 12.46
CA THR A 346 7.33 -1.69 12.83
C THR A 346 7.82 -0.77 11.74
N ASP A 347 7.33 -0.92 10.52
CA ASP A 347 7.82 -0.23 9.32
C ASP A 347 9.34 -0.46 9.09
N TYR A 348 9.83 -1.65 9.46
CA TYR A 348 11.25 -2.01 9.29
C TYR A 348 11.68 -2.01 7.81
N PRO A 349 12.84 -1.49 7.40
CA PRO A 349 13.90 -0.89 8.22
C PRO A 349 13.91 0.65 8.16
N HIS A 350 12.76 1.28 8.01
CA HIS A 350 12.69 2.73 8.06
C HIS A 350 13.09 3.19 9.45
N ASP A 351 14.01 4.12 9.54
CA ASP A 351 14.53 4.57 10.81
C ASP A 351 14.12 5.98 11.16
N ASP A 352 14.23 6.28 12.43
CA ASP A 352 14.17 7.65 12.85
C ASP A 352 15.37 8.46 12.26
N PRO A 353 15.25 9.78 12.15
CA PRO A 353 16.33 10.62 11.64
C PRO A 353 17.65 10.50 12.36
N GLY A 354 17.67 9.90 13.55
CA GLY A 354 18.88 9.61 14.34
C GLY A 354 19.64 8.36 13.89
N GLY A 355 19.05 7.57 12.98
CA GLY A 355 19.69 6.45 12.30
C GLY A 355 19.96 5.24 13.17
N ARG A 356 19.21 5.08 14.22
CA ARG A 356 19.05 3.83 14.94
C ARG A 356 17.57 3.59 15.03
N MET A 357 17.12 2.56 14.36
CA MET A 357 15.77 2.10 14.60
C MET A 357 15.67 1.73 16.07
N LYS A 358 14.92 2.52 16.76
CA LYS A 358 14.53 2.24 18.11
C LYS A 358 13.24 1.43 18.03
N TYR A 359 13.32 0.20 17.51
CA TYR A 359 12.18 -0.72 17.48
C TYR A 359 11.66 -0.97 18.88
N ARG A 360 10.97 0.01 19.40
CA ARG A 360 10.34 -0.05 20.71
C ARG A 360 8.89 -0.50 20.64
N ASP A 361 8.39 -0.77 19.42
CA ASP A 361 6.98 -1.09 19.19
C ASP A 361 6.50 -2.26 20.05
N VAL A 362 7.31 -3.31 20.15
CA VAL A 362 7.01 -4.47 21.01
C VAL A 362 6.91 -4.06 22.48
N GLU A 363 7.83 -3.23 22.95
CA GLU A 363 7.85 -2.74 24.35
C GLU A 363 6.71 -1.76 24.61
N LEU A 364 6.48 -0.81 23.69
CA LEU A 364 5.44 0.21 23.79
C LEU A 364 4.05 -0.42 23.81
N LEU A 365 3.80 -1.36 22.91
CA LEU A 365 2.53 -2.10 22.91
C LEU A 365 2.38 -2.90 24.22
N ALA A 366 3.44 -3.57 24.67
CA ALA A 366 3.40 -4.34 25.91
C ALA A 366 3.12 -3.48 27.13
N ALA A 367 3.76 -2.31 27.20
CA ALA A 367 3.68 -1.40 28.33
C ALA A 367 2.39 -0.53 28.35
N ASN A 368 1.64 -0.47 27.25
CA ASN A 368 0.45 0.41 27.19
C ASN A 368 -0.66 -0.07 28.14
N PRO A 369 -0.98 0.69 29.23
CA PRO A 369 -1.95 0.25 30.21
C PRO A 369 -3.41 0.41 29.75
N ARG A 370 -3.63 1.13 28.62
CA ARG A 370 -4.97 1.42 28.10
C ARG A 370 -5.45 0.34 27.12
N ILE A 371 -4.58 -0.59 26.74
CA ILE A 371 -4.89 -1.74 25.88
C ILE A 371 -4.85 -3.01 26.73
N GLY A 372 -5.94 -3.77 26.77
CA GLY A 372 -6.05 -5.01 27.52
C GLY A 372 -5.17 -6.15 26.94
N ASP A 373 -4.80 -7.12 27.76
CA ASP A 373 -3.91 -8.21 27.33
C ASP A 373 -4.54 -9.07 26.20
N ALA A 374 -5.85 -9.26 26.22
CA ALA A 374 -6.57 -9.94 25.14
C ALA A 374 -6.46 -9.20 23.81
N ASP A 375 -6.62 -7.87 23.84
CA ASP A 375 -6.47 -7.03 22.64
C ASP A 375 -5.01 -7.03 22.16
N LYS A 376 -4.05 -6.89 23.07
CA LYS A 376 -2.62 -7.00 22.74
C LYS A 376 -2.28 -8.34 22.06
N ALA A 377 -2.88 -9.44 22.48
CA ALA A 377 -2.68 -10.75 21.84
C ALA A 377 -3.24 -10.78 20.42
N LEU A 378 -4.40 -10.17 20.20
CA LEU A 378 -4.98 -10.00 18.85
C LEU A 378 -4.07 -9.17 17.97
N LEU A 379 -3.64 -8.00 18.44
CA LEU A 379 -2.77 -7.11 17.68
C LEU A 379 -1.45 -7.77 17.31
N ARG A 380 -0.78 -8.43 18.25
CA ARG A 380 0.53 -9.05 18.05
C ARG A 380 0.53 -10.11 16.95
N SER A 381 -0.49 -10.94 16.89
CA SER A 381 -0.51 -12.05 15.92
C SER A 381 -1.90 -12.61 15.61
N GLY A 382 -2.86 -12.53 16.52
CA GLY A 382 -4.15 -13.16 16.35
C GLY A 382 -4.86 -12.70 15.08
N ASN A 383 -4.87 -11.40 14.83
CA ASN A 383 -5.49 -10.81 13.65
C ASN A 383 -4.74 -11.16 12.35
N ALA A 384 -3.40 -11.11 12.39
CA ALA A 384 -2.59 -11.47 11.22
C ALA A 384 -2.79 -12.95 10.84
N LEU A 385 -2.83 -13.86 11.82
CA LEU A 385 -3.12 -15.27 11.57
C LEU A 385 -4.52 -15.44 10.96
N ALA A 386 -5.53 -14.82 11.53
CA ALA A 386 -6.90 -14.91 11.00
C ALA A 386 -6.99 -14.35 9.56
N LEU A 387 -6.30 -13.23 9.29
CA LEU A 387 -6.29 -12.60 7.97
C LEU A 387 -5.57 -13.45 6.92
N LEU A 388 -4.48 -14.13 7.30
CA LEU A 388 -3.62 -14.90 6.39
C LEU A 388 -4.04 -16.37 6.23
N GLY A 389 -5.11 -16.78 6.89
CA GLY A 389 -5.63 -18.16 6.82
C GLY A 389 -4.92 -19.15 7.74
N GLY A 390 -4.29 -18.67 8.84
CA GLY A 390 -3.69 -19.50 9.88
C GLY A 390 -2.20 -19.72 9.74
#